data_6577534dc3b51a93b419d7a7db4730a1
#
_entry.id   6577534dc3b51a93b419d7a7db4730a1
#
_cell.length_a   1.000
_cell.length_b   1.000
_cell.length_c   1.000
_cell.angle_alpha   90.00
_cell.angle_beta   90.00
_cell.angle_gamma   90.00
#
_symmetry.space_group_name_H-M   'P 1'
#
loop_
_entity.id
_entity.type
_entity.pdbx_description
1 polymer ?
#
loop_
_entity_poly.entity_id
_entity_poly.type
_entity_poly.pdbx_seq_one_letter_code
_entity_poly.pdbx_strand_id
1 'polypeptide(L)'
;MISLLDTHQHLVYREKASYGWTKDIPPLAEGNFTLDDYKTLTEGLGIGGTLFMETGVDDPDYQQETRFVKSLADNSDNGMIGLISSIRPESDEAFETWLEETIEMGVVGYRRILHVMPDDTSQSDIFRKNVRKIGVSGKTFDICFLPGQLPVACELAKACENTKLILNHCGVPDIAGNGLDPWRQDIKALAQIPNVICKLSGLMAYCAPGTSSLETIEPYVDHVLNCFGPNRMVWGSDWPVVNLAKGLPEWIAVTRKILGKLSADEASSIAYGTAQIVYKV
;
A
#
# COMPACT_ATOMS: atom_id res chain seq x y z
N MET A 1 10.43 22.18 -2.50
CA MET A 1 9.80 20.95 -3.06
C MET A 1 9.02 20.32 -1.94
N ILE A 2 7.75 19.90 -2.17
CA ILE A 2 6.94 19.21 -1.15
C ILE A 2 7.61 17.87 -0.84
N SER A 3 7.79 17.54 0.45
CA SER A 3 8.32 16.26 0.89
C SER A 3 7.28 15.16 0.63
N LEU A 4 7.70 13.98 0.16
CA LEU A 4 6.85 12.82 -0.01
C LEU A 4 7.11 11.84 1.13
N LEU A 5 6.06 11.34 1.78
CA LEU A 5 6.11 10.18 2.66
C LEU A 5 5.68 8.95 1.87
N ASP A 6 6.63 8.06 1.62
CA ASP A 6 6.34 6.82 0.92
C ASP A 6 5.68 5.82 1.86
N THR A 7 4.40 5.58 1.68
CA THR A 7 3.62 4.64 2.51
C THR A 7 3.54 3.23 1.93
N HIS A 8 4.34 2.93 0.88
CA HIS A 8 4.28 1.63 0.22
C HIS A 8 5.62 1.24 -0.40
N GLN A 9 6.65 1.14 0.45
CA GLN A 9 7.98 0.66 0.07
C GLN A 9 8.11 -0.81 0.41
N HIS A 10 8.39 -1.66 -0.57
CA HIS A 10 8.80 -3.05 -0.34
C HIS A 10 10.32 -3.16 -0.33
N LEU A 11 10.81 -4.19 0.38
CA LEU A 11 12.21 -4.58 0.37
C LEU A 11 12.31 -6.09 0.07
N VAL A 12 13.30 -6.47 -0.72
CA VAL A 12 13.56 -7.87 -1.07
C VAL A 12 14.96 -8.24 -0.66
N TYR A 13 15.06 -9.16 0.30
CA TYR A 13 16.30 -9.74 0.80
C TYR A 13 16.18 -11.27 0.71
N ARG A 14 16.60 -11.86 -0.42
CA ARG A 14 16.37 -13.27 -0.72
C ARG A 14 17.07 -14.24 0.20
N GLU A 15 18.11 -13.80 0.91
CA GLU A 15 18.77 -14.57 1.96
C GLU A 15 18.01 -14.56 3.32
N LYS A 16 16.94 -13.75 3.42
CA LYS A 16 16.12 -13.60 4.63
C LYS A 16 14.74 -14.22 4.51
N ALA A 17 14.17 -14.23 3.32
CA ALA A 17 12.82 -14.73 3.07
C ALA A 17 12.65 -15.20 1.62
N SER A 18 11.62 -15.98 1.37
CA SER A 18 11.24 -16.50 0.05
C SER A 18 10.17 -15.61 -0.59
N TYR A 19 10.36 -15.25 -1.86
CA TYR A 19 9.48 -14.37 -2.63
C TYR A 19 8.97 -15.10 -3.88
N GLY A 20 8.19 -16.16 -3.67
CA GLY A 20 7.71 -17.05 -4.73
C GLY A 20 7.00 -16.32 -5.87
N TRP A 21 6.22 -15.28 -5.54
CA TRP A 21 5.46 -14.50 -6.51
C TRP A 21 6.31 -13.71 -7.52
N THR A 22 7.59 -13.44 -7.21
CA THR A 22 8.45 -12.65 -8.10
C THR A 22 9.05 -13.47 -9.25
N LYS A 23 9.02 -14.80 -9.17
CA LYS A 23 9.79 -15.71 -10.08
C LYS A 23 9.44 -15.54 -11.56
N ASP A 24 8.16 -15.28 -11.85
CA ASP A 24 7.66 -15.14 -13.21
C ASP A 24 7.56 -13.69 -13.67
N ILE A 25 8.17 -12.76 -12.91
CA ILE A 25 8.15 -11.31 -13.19
C ILE A 25 9.60 -10.86 -13.47
N PRO A 26 10.05 -10.83 -14.75
CA PRO A 26 11.46 -10.65 -15.08
C PRO A 26 12.18 -9.48 -14.38
N PRO A 27 11.59 -8.26 -14.24
CA PRO A 27 12.24 -7.17 -13.51
C PRO A 27 12.41 -7.40 -12.00
N LEU A 28 11.74 -8.41 -11.42
CA LEU A 28 11.74 -8.70 -10.00
C LEU A 28 12.28 -10.10 -9.68
N ALA A 29 12.52 -10.95 -10.69
CA ALA A 29 12.82 -12.37 -10.52
C ALA A 29 14.15 -12.62 -9.82
N GLU A 30 15.13 -11.77 -10.05
CA GLU A 30 16.50 -11.95 -9.57
C GLU A 30 16.98 -10.74 -8.74
N GLY A 31 18.02 -10.98 -7.94
CA GLY A 31 18.66 -9.96 -7.12
C GLY A 31 17.84 -9.56 -5.88
N ASN A 32 18.41 -8.66 -5.14
CA ASN A 32 17.79 -8.02 -3.99
C ASN A 32 17.30 -6.62 -4.38
N PHE A 33 16.37 -6.10 -3.59
CA PHE A 33 15.95 -4.70 -3.62
C PHE A 33 16.05 -4.20 -2.18
N THR A 34 17.22 -3.66 -1.85
CA THR A 34 17.59 -3.33 -0.48
C THR A 34 17.20 -1.91 -0.11
N LEU A 35 17.25 -1.61 1.17
CA LEU A 35 17.06 -0.25 1.66
C LEU A 35 18.13 0.72 1.12
N ASP A 36 19.36 0.25 0.95
CA ASP A 36 20.45 1.07 0.40
C ASP A 36 20.24 1.35 -1.10
N ASP A 37 19.72 0.37 -1.86
CA ASP A 37 19.31 0.60 -3.26
C ASP A 37 18.23 1.68 -3.33
N TYR A 38 17.20 1.59 -2.47
CA TYR A 38 16.13 2.58 -2.41
C TYR A 38 16.66 3.98 -2.07
N LYS A 39 17.52 4.10 -1.07
CA LYS A 39 18.15 5.38 -0.68
C LYS A 39 18.93 6.00 -1.83
N THR A 40 19.78 5.20 -2.49
CA THR A 40 20.57 5.64 -3.64
C THR A 40 19.65 6.12 -4.77
N LEU A 41 18.57 5.38 -5.05
CA LEU A 41 17.64 5.69 -6.13
C LEU A 41 16.84 6.98 -5.85
N THR A 42 16.56 7.28 -4.60
CA THR A 42 15.73 8.42 -4.18
C THR A 42 16.50 9.64 -3.70
N GLU A 43 17.84 9.58 -3.74
CA GLU A 43 18.70 10.69 -3.33
C GLU A 43 18.34 11.99 -4.10
N GLY A 44 18.07 13.05 -3.37
CA GLY A 44 17.69 14.35 -3.94
C GLY A 44 16.27 14.41 -4.52
N LEU A 45 15.50 13.33 -4.51
CA LEU A 45 14.12 13.30 -5.07
C LEU A 45 13.05 13.75 -4.07
N GLY A 46 13.43 14.14 -2.85
CA GLY A 46 12.53 14.72 -1.86
C GLY A 46 11.63 13.72 -1.16
N ILE A 47 12.10 12.51 -0.92
CA ILE A 47 11.48 11.55 0.00
C ILE A 47 11.86 11.97 1.42
N GLY A 48 10.86 12.23 2.27
CA GLY A 48 11.06 12.68 3.65
C GLY A 48 10.93 11.58 4.69
N GLY A 49 10.55 10.38 4.28
CA GLY A 49 10.44 9.19 5.12
C GLY A 49 9.74 8.07 4.38
N THR A 50 9.87 6.84 4.89
CA THR A 50 9.24 5.66 4.31
C THR A 50 8.53 4.82 5.36
N LEU A 51 7.43 4.20 4.97
CA LEU A 51 6.83 3.06 5.66
C LEU A 51 7.13 1.81 4.84
N PHE A 52 7.79 0.84 5.46
CA PHE A 52 7.87 -0.48 4.88
C PHE A 52 6.48 -1.08 4.78
N MET A 53 6.17 -1.65 3.63
CA MET A 53 4.99 -2.48 3.39
C MET A 53 5.43 -3.92 3.24
N GLU A 54 4.83 -4.86 3.97
CA GLU A 54 5.09 -6.27 3.81
C GLU A 54 5.14 -6.67 2.34
N THR A 55 6.07 -7.54 1.95
CA THR A 55 6.40 -7.76 0.53
C THR A 55 5.67 -8.97 -0.09
N GLY A 56 4.76 -9.61 0.65
CA GLY A 56 4.10 -10.83 0.18
C GLY A 56 5.04 -12.02 0.11
N VAL A 57 5.90 -12.18 1.11
CA VAL A 57 6.75 -13.35 1.27
C VAL A 57 5.91 -14.62 1.40
N ASP A 58 6.51 -15.77 1.09
CA ASP A 58 5.86 -17.07 1.27
C ASP A 58 5.42 -17.25 2.73
N ASP A 59 4.29 -17.90 2.94
CA ASP A 59 3.58 -17.95 4.22
C ASP A 59 4.46 -18.30 5.45
N PRO A 60 5.44 -19.21 5.38
CA PRO A 60 6.29 -19.50 6.53
C PRO A 60 7.16 -18.32 6.99
N ASP A 61 7.42 -17.35 6.11
CA ASP A 61 8.43 -16.32 6.32
C ASP A 61 7.86 -14.97 6.80
N TYR A 62 6.51 -14.77 6.83
CA TYR A 62 5.93 -13.44 7.05
C TYR A 62 6.29 -12.80 8.40
N GLN A 63 6.42 -13.62 9.46
CA GLN A 63 6.85 -13.12 10.77
C GLN A 63 8.34 -12.77 10.79
N GLN A 64 9.15 -13.61 10.13
CA GLN A 64 10.59 -13.38 10.02
C GLN A 64 10.89 -12.10 9.22
N GLU A 65 10.16 -11.85 8.12
CA GLU A 65 10.26 -10.61 7.36
C GLU A 65 10.05 -9.39 8.26
N THR A 66 8.97 -9.36 9.03
CA THR A 66 8.66 -8.24 9.92
C THR A 66 9.75 -8.02 10.97
N ARG A 67 10.23 -9.10 11.63
CA ARG A 67 11.31 -9.00 12.64
C ARG A 67 12.61 -8.51 12.01
N PHE A 68 12.94 -9.00 10.82
CA PHE A 68 14.13 -8.56 10.09
C PHE A 68 14.05 -7.08 9.72
N VAL A 69 12.94 -6.64 9.11
CA VAL A 69 12.79 -5.24 8.71
C VAL A 69 12.72 -4.32 9.94
N LYS A 70 12.12 -4.77 11.05
CA LYS A 70 12.18 -4.04 12.32
C LYS A 70 13.63 -3.78 12.75
N SER A 71 14.51 -4.77 12.62
CA SER A 71 15.93 -4.58 12.96
C SER A 71 16.63 -3.57 12.05
N LEU A 72 16.19 -3.42 10.81
CA LEU A 72 16.66 -2.34 9.92
C LEU A 72 16.12 -0.99 10.39
N ALA A 73 14.82 -0.91 10.71
CA ALA A 73 14.15 0.34 11.12
C ALA A 73 14.68 0.91 12.43
N ASP A 74 15.23 0.08 13.32
CA ASP A 74 15.83 0.50 14.59
C ASP A 74 17.11 1.35 14.40
N ASN A 75 17.65 1.38 13.19
CA ASN A 75 18.70 2.30 12.83
C ASN A 75 18.07 3.63 12.36
N SER A 76 18.09 4.65 13.22
CA SER A 76 17.45 5.95 13.01
C SER A 76 17.89 6.71 11.75
N ASP A 77 19.06 6.38 11.20
CA ASP A 77 19.64 7.10 10.05
C ASP A 77 19.15 6.57 8.69
N ASN A 78 18.22 5.63 8.69
CA ASN A 78 17.79 4.96 7.46
C ASN A 78 16.55 5.56 6.77
N GLY A 79 15.86 6.51 7.39
CA GLY A 79 14.67 7.16 6.83
C GLY A 79 13.37 6.34 6.91
N MET A 80 13.43 5.09 7.39
CA MET A 80 12.25 4.27 7.63
C MET A 80 11.62 4.66 8.97
N ILE A 81 10.38 5.17 8.93
CA ILE A 81 9.69 5.71 10.11
C ILE A 81 8.55 4.83 10.62
N GLY A 82 8.30 3.70 9.97
CA GLY A 82 7.30 2.73 10.39
C GLY A 82 7.24 1.50 9.49
N LEU A 83 6.52 0.49 9.97
CA LEU A 83 6.32 -0.78 9.29
C LEU A 83 4.84 -1.13 9.21
N ILE A 84 4.41 -1.65 8.06
CA ILE A 84 3.13 -2.31 7.87
C ILE A 84 3.41 -3.81 7.72
N SER A 85 3.02 -4.58 8.73
CA SER A 85 3.32 -6.00 8.85
C SER A 85 2.29 -6.88 8.14
N SER A 86 2.72 -8.02 7.65
CA SER A 86 1.79 -9.07 7.24
C SER A 86 1.12 -9.71 8.45
N ILE A 87 -0.19 -10.01 8.35
CA ILE A 87 -0.97 -10.66 9.41
C ILE A 87 -1.98 -11.62 8.79
N ARG A 88 -2.48 -12.58 9.58
CA ARG A 88 -3.45 -13.62 9.14
C ARG A 88 -4.75 -13.50 9.92
N PRO A 89 -5.65 -12.55 9.56
CA PRO A 89 -6.94 -12.38 10.27
C PRO A 89 -7.86 -13.60 10.17
N GLU A 90 -7.62 -14.47 9.19
CA GLU A 90 -8.36 -15.73 9.01
C GLU A 90 -8.01 -16.81 10.05
N SER A 91 -7.00 -16.61 10.89
CA SER A 91 -6.54 -17.57 11.91
C SER A 91 -6.71 -16.97 13.32
N ASP A 92 -7.43 -17.64 14.25
CA ASP A 92 -7.63 -17.11 15.60
C ASP A 92 -6.37 -17.20 16.47
N GLU A 93 -5.77 -18.37 16.55
CA GLU A 93 -4.69 -18.63 17.52
C GLU A 93 -3.39 -17.90 17.16
N ALA A 94 -2.96 -18.00 15.91
CA ALA A 94 -1.75 -17.35 15.46
C ALA A 94 -1.90 -15.82 15.36
N PHE A 95 -3.12 -15.33 15.14
CA PHE A 95 -3.40 -13.91 15.00
C PHE A 95 -3.16 -13.12 16.30
N GLU A 96 -3.71 -13.58 17.45
CA GLU A 96 -3.61 -12.85 18.71
C GLU A 96 -2.15 -12.68 19.14
N THR A 97 -1.41 -13.77 19.20
CA THR A 97 0.00 -13.75 19.60
C THR A 97 0.82 -12.83 18.68
N TRP A 98 0.57 -12.89 17.37
CA TRP A 98 1.31 -12.06 16.42
C TRP A 98 0.91 -10.58 16.49
N LEU A 99 -0.37 -10.29 16.72
CA LEU A 99 -0.85 -8.94 16.93
C LEU A 99 -0.18 -8.29 18.16
N GLU A 100 -0.13 -9.01 19.29
CA GLU A 100 0.51 -8.55 20.51
C GLU A 100 2.00 -8.26 20.29
N GLU A 101 2.74 -9.23 19.73
CA GLU A 101 4.17 -9.08 19.46
C GLU A 101 4.46 -7.86 18.56
N THR A 102 3.69 -7.69 17.49
CA THR A 102 3.92 -6.59 16.54
C THR A 102 3.48 -5.23 17.05
N ILE A 103 2.50 -5.16 17.97
CA ILE A 103 2.17 -3.92 18.70
C ILE A 103 3.38 -3.49 19.53
N GLU A 104 4.02 -4.42 20.26
CA GLU A 104 5.22 -4.14 21.06
C GLU A 104 6.41 -3.72 20.18
N MET A 105 6.53 -4.28 18.98
CA MET A 105 7.52 -3.84 17.98
C MET A 105 7.25 -2.42 17.44
N GLY A 106 6.06 -1.87 17.67
CA GLY A 106 5.69 -0.55 17.19
C GLY A 106 5.29 -0.48 15.71
N VAL A 107 4.78 -1.57 15.11
CA VAL A 107 4.22 -1.51 13.74
C VAL A 107 3.08 -0.50 13.68
N VAL A 108 2.92 0.16 12.54
CA VAL A 108 1.93 1.23 12.34
C VAL A 108 0.64 0.72 11.69
N GLY A 109 0.68 -0.42 11.05
CA GLY A 109 -0.45 -1.03 10.37
C GLY A 109 -0.17 -2.47 9.95
N TYR A 110 -1.17 -3.09 9.33
CA TYR A 110 -1.13 -4.47 8.87
C TYR A 110 -1.68 -4.59 7.45
N ARG A 111 -1.26 -5.63 6.73
CA ARG A 111 -1.83 -6.00 5.45
C ARG A 111 -2.06 -7.52 5.36
N ARG A 112 -3.15 -7.91 4.71
CA ARG A 112 -3.34 -9.22 4.09
C ARG A 112 -3.58 -9.01 2.60
N ILE A 113 -2.77 -9.62 1.76
CA ILE A 113 -2.96 -9.59 0.31
C ILE A 113 -4.18 -10.45 -0.01
N LEU A 114 -5.30 -9.83 -0.39
CA LEU A 114 -6.59 -10.50 -0.58
C LEU A 114 -6.88 -10.82 -2.04
N HIS A 115 -6.20 -10.17 -2.98
CA HIS A 115 -6.46 -10.40 -4.41
C HIS A 115 -6.03 -11.79 -4.92
N VAL A 116 -5.20 -12.51 -4.15
CA VAL A 116 -4.80 -13.90 -4.42
C VAL A 116 -5.53 -14.93 -3.55
N MET A 117 -6.45 -14.47 -2.70
CA MET A 117 -7.22 -15.30 -1.79
C MET A 117 -8.66 -15.47 -2.30
N PRO A 118 -9.36 -16.55 -1.93
CA PRO A 118 -10.81 -16.65 -2.13
C PRO A 118 -11.54 -15.49 -1.44
N ASP A 119 -12.60 -14.98 -2.06
CA ASP A 119 -13.36 -13.83 -1.55
C ASP A 119 -13.98 -14.10 -0.17
N ASP A 120 -14.41 -15.35 0.09
CA ASP A 120 -14.98 -15.79 1.36
C ASP A 120 -14.01 -15.67 2.54
N THR A 121 -12.69 -15.62 2.28
CA THR A 121 -11.68 -15.38 3.31
C THR A 121 -11.99 -14.10 4.08
N SER A 122 -12.16 -12.97 3.39
CA SER A 122 -12.44 -11.67 4.00
C SER A 122 -13.90 -11.49 4.44
N GLN A 123 -14.79 -12.35 3.96
CA GLN A 123 -16.20 -12.36 4.32
C GLN A 123 -16.49 -13.14 5.61
N SER A 124 -15.54 -13.97 6.07
CA SER A 124 -15.71 -14.78 7.27
C SER A 124 -15.81 -13.93 8.55
N ASP A 125 -16.58 -14.39 9.52
CA ASP A 125 -16.77 -13.71 10.79
C ASP A 125 -15.46 -13.57 11.58
N ILE A 126 -14.60 -14.58 11.50
CA ILE A 126 -13.30 -14.59 12.17
C ILE A 126 -12.39 -13.50 11.59
N PHE A 127 -12.29 -13.39 10.28
CA PHE A 127 -11.51 -12.37 9.60
C PHE A 127 -11.98 -10.96 10.02
N ARG A 128 -13.29 -10.70 9.90
CA ARG A 128 -13.89 -9.42 10.26
C ARG A 128 -13.73 -9.09 11.75
N LYS A 129 -13.88 -10.07 12.63
CA LYS A 129 -13.61 -9.93 14.07
C LYS A 129 -12.16 -9.48 14.31
N ASN A 130 -11.20 -10.13 13.68
CA ASN A 130 -9.79 -9.88 13.86
C ASN A 130 -9.35 -8.54 13.23
N VAL A 131 -9.90 -8.14 12.08
CA VAL A 131 -9.69 -6.79 11.53
C VAL A 131 -10.23 -5.70 12.47
N ARG A 132 -11.36 -5.92 13.14
CA ARG A 132 -11.85 -4.97 14.16
C ARG A 132 -10.90 -4.86 15.36
N LYS A 133 -10.24 -5.95 15.79
CA LYS A 133 -9.22 -5.90 16.85
C LYS A 133 -8.01 -5.04 16.44
N ILE A 134 -7.59 -5.11 15.17
CA ILE A 134 -6.57 -4.21 14.63
C ILE A 134 -7.01 -2.75 14.80
N GLY A 135 -8.25 -2.43 14.47
CA GLY A 135 -8.82 -1.08 14.67
C GLY A 135 -8.81 -0.64 16.13
N VAL A 136 -9.20 -1.53 17.05
CA VAL A 136 -9.18 -1.28 18.52
C VAL A 136 -7.75 -0.97 19.01
N SER A 137 -6.73 -1.63 18.45
CA SER A 137 -5.33 -1.31 18.77
C SER A 137 -4.86 0.03 18.21
N GLY A 138 -5.72 0.72 17.44
CA GLY A 138 -5.44 2.02 16.81
C GLY A 138 -4.55 1.93 15.57
N LYS A 139 -4.37 0.73 15.02
CA LYS A 139 -3.58 0.48 13.80
C LYS A 139 -4.46 0.46 12.56
N THR A 140 -3.84 0.64 11.38
CA THR A 140 -4.51 0.55 10.08
C THR A 140 -4.52 -0.88 9.56
N PHE A 141 -5.42 -1.15 8.61
CA PHE A 141 -5.40 -2.39 7.84
C PHE A 141 -5.43 -2.07 6.34
N ASP A 142 -4.33 -2.35 5.66
CA ASP A 142 -4.20 -2.18 4.22
C ASP A 142 -4.91 -3.33 3.48
N ILE A 143 -5.74 -2.99 2.51
CA ILE A 143 -6.53 -3.92 1.70
C ILE A 143 -6.11 -3.84 0.24
N CYS A 144 -5.74 -4.99 -0.33
CA CYS A 144 -5.37 -5.12 -1.73
C CYS A 144 -6.34 -6.07 -2.42
N PHE A 145 -7.23 -5.53 -3.25
CA PHE A 145 -8.27 -6.24 -3.99
C PHE A 145 -8.16 -5.95 -5.48
N LEU A 146 -8.52 -6.92 -6.32
CA LEU A 146 -8.71 -6.72 -7.77
C LEU A 146 -10.00 -5.90 -8.04
N PRO A 147 -10.15 -5.30 -9.23
CA PRO A 147 -11.35 -4.51 -9.55
C PRO A 147 -12.66 -5.26 -9.34
N GLY A 148 -12.73 -6.54 -9.76
CA GLY A 148 -13.93 -7.37 -9.56
C GLY A 148 -14.24 -7.72 -8.10
N GLN A 149 -13.31 -7.50 -7.19
CA GLN A 149 -13.48 -7.76 -5.75
C GLN A 149 -13.81 -6.49 -4.94
N LEU A 150 -13.89 -5.32 -5.55
CA LEU A 150 -14.20 -4.07 -4.83
C LEU A 150 -15.56 -4.09 -4.10
N PRO A 151 -16.61 -4.77 -4.58
CA PRO A 151 -17.83 -4.99 -3.78
C PRO A 151 -17.55 -5.71 -2.45
N VAL A 152 -16.67 -6.72 -2.44
CA VAL A 152 -16.24 -7.42 -1.22
C VAL A 152 -15.48 -6.48 -0.28
N ALA A 153 -14.62 -5.60 -0.83
CA ALA A 153 -13.95 -4.55 -0.06
C ALA A 153 -14.96 -3.59 0.60
N CYS A 154 -16.05 -3.23 -0.08
CA CYS A 154 -17.13 -2.42 0.49
C CYS A 154 -17.79 -3.12 1.69
N GLU A 155 -18.06 -4.43 1.57
CA GLU A 155 -18.66 -5.22 2.67
C GLU A 155 -17.70 -5.30 3.88
N LEU A 156 -16.43 -5.55 3.64
CA LEU A 156 -15.41 -5.56 4.70
C LEU A 156 -15.33 -4.22 5.41
N ALA A 157 -15.32 -3.12 4.64
CA ALA A 157 -15.22 -1.76 5.19
C ALA A 157 -16.43 -1.40 6.08
N LYS A 158 -17.65 -1.77 5.66
CA LYS A 158 -18.87 -1.59 6.45
C LYS A 158 -18.86 -2.45 7.71
N ALA A 159 -18.38 -3.70 7.62
CA ALA A 159 -18.33 -4.61 8.76
C ALA A 159 -17.25 -4.22 9.79
N CYS A 160 -16.28 -3.40 9.40
CA CYS A 160 -15.13 -2.98 10.22
C CYS A 160 -15.05 -1.45 10.36
N GLU A 161 -16.16 -0.78 10.61
CA GLU A 161 -16.33 0.69 10.58
C GLU A 161 -15.34 1.48 11.47
N ASN A 162 -14.88 0.87 12.57
CA ASN A 162 -13.92 1.48 13.52
C ASN A 162 -12.46 1.19 13.16
N THR A 163 -12.19 0.47 12.07
CA THR A 163 -10.84 0.21 11.56
C THR A 163 -10.56 1.09 10.35
N LYS A 164 -9.47 1.84 10.36
CA LYS A 164 -9.03 2.57 9.16
C LYS A 164 -8.51 1.58 8.13
N LEU A 165 -9.21 1.47 7.01
CA LEU A 165 -8.86 0.61 5.89
C LEU A 165 -8.16 1.44 4.80
N ILE A 166 -7.01 0.96 4.33
CA ILE A 166 -6.23 1.65 3.31
C ILE A 166 -6.33 0.84 2.01
N LEU A 167 -7.10 1.35 1.05
CA LEU A 167 -7.23 0.72 -0.26
C LEU A 167 -5.95 0.91 -1.06
N ASN A 168 -5.21 -0.17 -1.29
CA ASN A 168 -3.97 -0.13 -2.05
C ASN A 168 -4.22 0.14 -3.54
N HIS A 169 -3.30 0.84 -4.19
CA HIS A 169 -3.19 1.01 -5.63
C HIS A 169 -4.47 1.50 -6.31
N CYS A 170 -5.23 2.39 -5.65
CA CYS A 170 -6.49 2.90 -6.19
C CYS A 170 -7.49 1.78 -6.57
N GLY A 171 -7.43 0.60 -5.90
CA GLY A 171 -8.27 -0.55 -6.23
C GLY A 171 -7.89 -1.26 -7.53
N VAL A 172 -6.62 -1.19 -7.92
CA VAL A 172 -6.00 -1.94 -9.04
C VAL A 172 -6.79 -1.79 -10.36
N PRO A 173 -6.99 -0.58 -10.90
CA PRO A 173 -7.75 -0.39 -12.14
C PRO A 173 -7.12 -1.10 -13.34
N ASP A 174 -7.95 -1.59 -14.26
CA ASP A 174 -7.49 -2.16 -15.54
C ASP A 174 -7.08 -1.06 -16.52
N ILE A 175 -5.90 -0.48 -16.32
CA ILE A 175 -5.39 0.60 -17.15
C ILE A 175 -4.96 0.07 -18.52
N ALA A 176 -4.33 -1.10 -18.56
CA ALA A 176 -3.88 -1.70 -19.82
C ALA A 176 -5.04 -2.02 -20.77
N GLY A 177 -6.20 -2.43 -20.22
CA GLY A 177 -7.42 -2.68 -20.97
C GLY A 177 -8.29 -1.44 -21.19
N ASN A 178 -7.91 -0.25 -20.68
CA ASN A 178 -8.73 0.96 -20.64
C ASN A 178 -10.09 0.76 -19.95
N GLY A 179 -10.12 -0.15 -18.96
CA GLY A 179 -11.31 -0.52 -18.21
C GLY A 179 -11.63 0.52 -17.14
N LEU A 180 -12.54 1.46 -17.42
CA LEU A 180 -13.00 2.42 -16.42
C LEU A 180 -14.19 1.90 -15.60
N ASP A 181 -15.15 1.25 -16.21
CA ASP A 181 -16.30 0.64 -15.53
C ASP A 181 -16.18 -0.90 -15.54
N PRO A 182 -16.59 -1.61 -14.49
CA PRO A 182 -17.32 -1.11 -13.29
C PRO A 182 -16.43 -0.46 -12.22
N TRP A 183 -15.07 -0.49 -12.32
CA TRP A 183 -14.14 0.02 -11.32
C TRP A 183 -14.53 1.42 -10.80
N ARG A 184 -14.91 2.34 -11.69
CA ARG A 184 -15.29 3.72 -11.34
C ARG A 184 -16.49 3.79 -10.40
N GLN A 185 -17.49 2.92 -10.62
CA GLN A 185 -18.68 2.85 -9.78
C GLN A 185 -18.34 2.30 -8.39
N ASP A 186 -17.50 1.27 -8.34
CA ASP A 186 -17.09 0.63 -7.10
C ASP A 186 -16.18 1.53 -6.24
N ILE A 187 -15.25 2.26 -6.87
CA ILE A 187 -14.45 3.31 -6.19
C ILE A 187 -15.35 4.38 -5.59
N LYS A 188 -16.38 4.84 -6.33
CA LYS A 188 -17.34 5.80 -5.80
C LYS A 188 -18.11 5.24 -4.60
N ALA A 189 -18.47 3.95 -4.64
CA ALA A 189 -19.15 3.29 -3.52
C ALA A 189 -18.24 3.16 -2.29
N LEU A 190 -16.99 2.74 -2.47
CA LEU A 190 -15.97 2.68 -1.40
C LEU A 190 -15.71 4.05 -0.77
N ALA A 191 -15.65 5.09 -1.58
CA ALA A 191 -15.40 6.45 -1.10
C ALA A 191 -16.54 7.02 -0.23
N GLN A 192 -17.75 6.45 -0.29
CA GLN A 192 -18.85 6.81 0.62
C GLN A 192 -18.66 6.24 2.03
N ILE A 193 -17.73 5.30 2.21
CA ILE A 193 -17.48 4.64 3.49
C ILE A 193 -16.38 5.42 4.21
N PRO A 194 -16.66 6.06 5.37
CA PRO A 194 -15.77 7.08 5.95
C PRO A 194 -14.44 6.55 6.49
N ASN A 195 -14.37 5.27 6.83
CA ASN A 195 -13.14 4.64 7.34
C ASN A 195 -12.20 4.14 6.23
N VAL A 196 -12.52 4.37 4.96
CA VAL A 196 -11.66 4.01 3.82
C VAL A 196 -10.82 5.19 3.36
N ILE A 197 -9.53 4.98 3.25
CA ILE A 197 -8.52 5.89 2.70
C ILE A 197 -7.94 5.24 1.45
N CYS A 198 -7.64 6.00 0.40
CA CYS A 198 -7.10 5.47 -0.84
C CYS A 198 -5.60 5.74 -0.96
N LYS A 199 -4.85 4.74 -1.38
CA LYS A 199 -3.41 4.86 -1.62
C LYS A 199 -3.14 5.08 -3.10
N LEU A 200 -2.61 6.27 -3.43
CA LEU A 200 -2.11 6.63 -4.75
C LEU A 200 -0.75 5.96 -4.97
N SER A 201 -0.76 4.77 -5.53
CA SER A 201 0.42 3.93 -5.78
C SER A 201 0.13 2.93 -6.90
N GLY A 202 1.15 2.29 -7.46
CA GLY A 202 1.03 1.15 -8.37
C GLY A 202 0.54 1.44 -9.79
N LEU A 203 -0.12 2.57 -10.06
CA LEU A 203 -0.83 2.85 -11.32
C LEU A 203 0.05 2.72 -12.58
N MET A 204 1.30 3.14 -12.49
CA MET A 204 2.25 3.05 -13.62
C MET A 204 2.52 1.60 -14.02
N ALA A 205 2.54 0.68 -13.08
CA ALA A 205 2.79 -0.74 -13.32
C ALA A 205 1.60 -1.45 -13.98
N TYR A 206 0.41 -0.88 -13.92
CA TYR A 206 -0.82 -1.42 -14.54
C TYR A 206 -1.04 -0.93 -15.97
N CYS A 207 -0.18 -0.07 -16.49
CA CYS A 207 -0.23 0.37 -17.88
C CYS A 207 0.24 -0.75 -18.82
N ALA A 208 -0.26 -0.76 -20.04
CA ALA A 208 0.29 -1.62 -21.08
C ALA A 208 1.79 -1.30 -21.32
N PRO A 209 2.62 -2.29 -21.72
CA PRO A 209 4.04 -2.07 -21.92
C PRO A 209 4.34 -0.86 -22.82
N GLY A 210 5.19 0.04 -22.34
CA GLY A 210 5.60 1.25 -23.04
C GLY A 210 4.60 2.42 -23.02
N THR A 211 3.41 2.27 -22.42
CA THR A 211 2.37 3.32 -22.39
C THR A 211 2.28 4.08 -21.08
N SER A 212 3.09 3.72 -20.08
CA SER A 212 3.06 4.37 -18.77
C SER A 212 3.47 5.84 -18.86
N SER A 213 2.49 6.72 -18.61
CA SER A 213 2.66 8.18 -18.62
C SER A 213 1.58 8.83 -17.74
N LEU A 214 1.75 10.13 -17.46
CA LEU A 214 0.72 10.89 -16.75
C LEU A 214 -0.62 10.82 -17.49
N GLU A 215 -0.60 11.05 -18.79
CA GLU A 215 -1.81 11.09 -19.63
C GLU A 215 -2.59 9.77 -19.57
N THR A 216 -1.87 8.64 -19.48
CA THR A 216 -2.50 7.30 -19.40
C THR A 216 -3.19 7.08 -18.06
N ILE A 217 -2.58 7.51 -16.95
CA ILE A 217 -3.12 7.25 -15.61
C ILE A 217 -4.06 8.36 -15.11
N GLU A 218 -4.02 9.54 -15.71
CA GLU A 218 -4.75 10.73 -15.24
C GLU A 218 -6.26 10.52 -15.07
N PRO A 219 -6.99 9.85 -15.98
CA PRO A 219 -8.42 9.60 -15.81
C PRO A 219 -8.75 8.80 -14.54
N TYR A 220 -7.84 7.92 -14.13
CA TYR A 220 -7.98 7.11 -12.92
C TYR A 220 -7.64 7.92 -11.67
N VAL A 221 -6.56 8.70 -11.71
CA VAL A 221 -6.17 9.61 -10.62
C VAL A 221 -7.25 10.63 -10.34
N ASP A 222 -7.75 11.31 -11.37
CA ASP A 222 -8.80 12.33 -11.25
C ASP A 222 -10.08 11.75 -10.66
N HIS A 223 -10.45 10.54 -11.08
CA HIS A 223 -11.64 9.89 -10.53
C HIS A 223 -11.49 9.58 -9.04
N VAL A 224 -10.36 9.00 -8.63
CA VAL A 224 -10.08 8.69 -7.22
C VAL A 224 -10.03 9.97 -6.38
N LEU A 225 -9.34 11.00 -6.88
CA LEU A 225 -9.24 12.29 -6.22
C LEU A 225 -10.62 12.96 -6.03
N ASN A 226 -11.46 12.91 -7.05
CA ASN A 226 -12.83 13.43 -6.96
C ASN A 226 -13.71 12.66 -5.98
N CYS A 227 -13.48 11.34 -5.81
CA CYS A 227 -14.28 10.50 -4.92
C CYS A 227 -13.83 10.60 -3.45
N PHE A 228 -12.54 10.49 -3.18
CA PHE A 228 -11.99 10.47 -1.81
C PHE A 228 -11.63 11.86 -1.28
N GLY A 229 -11.23 12.77 -2.16
CA GLY A 229 -10.62 14.03 -1.79
C GLY A 229 -9.21 13.88 -1.21
N PRO A 230 -8.42 14.96 -1.16
CA PRO A 230 -6.99 14.92 -0.78
C PRO A 230 -6.76 14.44 0.66
N ASN A 231 -7.68 14.71 1.58
CA ASN A 231 -7.57 14.37 2.99
C ASN A 231 -7.86 12.87 3.29
N ARG A 232 -8.25 12.10 2.29
CA ARG A 232 -8.40 10.65 2.37
C ARG A 232 -7.59 9.94 1.29
N MET A 233 -6.46 10.53 0.91
CA MET A 233 -5.47 9.92 0.04
C MET A 233 -4.10 9.97 0.68
N VAL A 234 -3.31 8.92 0.46
CA VAL A 234 -1.88 8.83 0.82
C VAL A 234 -1.08 8.40 -0.40
N TRP A 235 0.18 8.84 -0.49
CA TRP A 235 1.06 8.44 -1.58
C TRP A 235 1.92 7.24 -1.21
N GLY A 236 2.27 6.40 -2.22
CA GLY A 236 3.23 5.31 -2.08
C GLY A 236 3.96 5.02 -3.39
N SER A 237 5.19 4.55 -3.27
CA SER A 237 6.04 4.24 -4.43
C SER A 237 5.64 2.94 -5.13
N ASP A 238 5.26 1.95 -4.36
CA ASP A 238 5.15 0.56 -4.80
C ASP A 238 6.48 0.02 -5.37
N TRP A 239 7.62 0.53 -4.84
CA TRP A 239 8.93 0.02 -5.21
C TRP A 239 9.19 -1.32 -4.52
N PRO A 240 9.74 -2.34 -5.22
CA PRO A 240 10.29 -2.30 -6.56
C PRO A 240 9.29 -2.63 -7.69
N VAL A 241 8.00 -2.87 -7.41
CA VAL A 241 6.96 -3.22 -8.40
C VAL A 241 6.84 -2.14 -9.49
N VAL A 242 7.03 -0.88 -9.15
CA VAL A 242 7.06 0.24 -10.09
C VAL A 242 8.11 0.08 -11.21
N ASN A 243 9.09 -0.81 -11.05
CA ASN A 243 10.09 -1.14 -12.08
C ASN A 243 9.49 -1.94 -13.26
N LEU A 244 8.26 -2.48 -13.12
CA LEU A 244 7.51 -3.03 -14.26
C LEU A 244 7.16 -1.96 -15.30
N ALA A 245 7.24 -0.69 -14.90
CA ALA A 245 7.06 0.45 -15.79
C ALA A 245 8.41 1.19 -16.00
N LYS A 246 8.44 2.48 -15.70
CA LYS A 246 9.63 3.35 -15.90
C LYS A 246 10.46 3.57 -14.63
N GLY A 247 10.15 2.83 -13.57
CA GLY A 247 10.85 2.90 -12.29
C GLY A 247 10.44 4.08 -11.40
N LEU A 248 11.03 4.09 -10.21
CA LEU A 248 10.65 5.01 -9.13
C LEU A 248 10.92 6.49 -9.44
N PRO A 249 12.06 6.90 -10.04
CA PRO A 249 12.29 8.30 -10.34
C PRO A 249 11.22 8.91 -11.28
N GLU A 250 10.77 8.15 -12.27
CA GLU A 250 9.69 8.60 -13.17
C GLU A 250 8.36 8.68 -12.44
N TRP A 251 8.04 7.72 -11.58
CA TRP A 251 6.81 7.77 -10.76
C TRP A 251 6.80 9.01 -9.85
N ILE A 252 7.93 9.33 -9.22
CA ILE A 252 8.06 10.56 -8.42
C ILE A 252 7.85 11.79 -9.29
N ALA A 253 8.44 11.84 -10.49
CA ALA A 253 8.27 12.96 -11.41
C ALA A 253 6.81 13.13 -11.87
N VAL A 254 6.12 12.02 -12.19
CA VAL A 254 4.68 12.01 -12.51
C VAL A 254 3.85 12.45 -11.31
N THR A 255 4.13 11.94 -10.12
CA THR A 255 3.48 12.36 -8.87
C THR A 255 3.57 13.87 -8.68
N ARG A 256 4.74 14.46 -8.90
CA ARG A 256 4.91 15.92 -8.77
C ARG A 256 4.09 16.71 -9.78
N LYS A 257 3.90 16.20 -10.98
CA LYS A 257 3.01 16.80 -11.97
C LYS A 257 1.53 16.71 -11.53
N ILE A 258 1.11 15.58 -10.93
CA ILE A 258 -0.22 15.42 -10.35
C ILE A 258 -0.42 16.44 -9.22
N LEU A 259 0.48 16.48 -8.25
CA LEU A 259 0.41 17.37 -7.10
C LEU A 259 0.47 18.86 -7.51
N GLY A 260 1.21 19.16 -8.58
CA GLY A 260 1.31 20.52 -9.13
C GLY A 260 0.02 21.09 -9.73
N LYS A 261 -1.01 20.25 -9.94
CA LYS A 261 -2.35 20.67 -10.39
C LYS A 261 -3.29 21.02 -9.24
N LEU A 262 -2.88 20.74 -8.01
CA LEU A 262 -3.66 20.93 -6.79
C LEU A 262 -3.23 22.21 -6.06
N SER A 263 -4.06 22.67 -5.13
CA SER A 263 -3.63 23.69 -4.16
C SER A 263 -2.48 23.17 -3.28
N ALA A 264 -1.73 24.08 -2.66
CA ALA A 264 -0.60 23.69 -1.80
C ALA A 264 -1.04 22.80 -0.63
N ASP A 265 -2.21 23.06 -0.05
CA ASP A 265 -2.75 22.29 1.07
C ASP A 265 -3.19 20.89 0.64
N GLU A 266 -3.88 20.77 -0.49
CA GLU A 266 -4.28 19.47 -1.06
C GLU A 266 -3.05 18.61 -1.43
N ALA A 267 -2.09 19.22 -2.10
CA ALA A 267 -0.83 18.55 -2.47
C ALA A 267 -0.06 18.08 -1.22
N SER A 268 0.01 18.92 -0.18
CA SER A 268 0.65 18.56 1.10
C SER A 268 -0.09 17.43 1.82
N SER A 269 -1.42 17.43 1.79
CA SER A 269 -2.24 16.36 2.38
C SER A 269 -1.90 15.01 1.76
N ILE A 270 -1.92 14.89 0.43
CA ILE A 270 -1.62 13.63 -0.26
C ILE A 270 -0.17 13.21 -0.09
N ALA A 271 0.76 14.18 -0.20
CA ALA A 271 2.19 13.92 -0.18
C ALA A 271 2.68 13.40 1.18
N TYR A 272 2.11 13.89 2.28
CA TYR A 272 2.65 13.64 3.62
C TYR A 272 1.58 13.70 4.73
N GLY A 273 0.76 14.76 4.78
CA GLY A 273 -0.06 15.08 5.94
C GLY A 273 -1.10 14.02 6.30
N THR A 274 -1.81 13.48 5.31
CA THR A 274 -2.79 12.42 5.55
C THR A 274 -2.12 11.17 6.11
N ALA A 275 -0.95 10.80 5.59
CA ALA A 275 -0.22 9.63 6.06
C ALA A 275 0.21 9.77 7.53
N GLN A 276 0.70 10.95 7.94
CA GLN A 276 1.06 11.21 9.34
C GLN A 276 -0.12 10.98 10.29
N ILE A 277 -1.30 11.49 9.92
CA ILE A 277 -2.52 11.36 10.74
C ILE A 277 -3.01 9.91 10.77
N VAL A 278 -2.97 9.24 9.62
CA VAL A 278 -3.54 7.89 9.45
C VAL A 278 -2.69 6.83 10.14
N TYR A 279 -1.37 6.87 9.92
CA TYR A 279 -0.43 5.90 10.50
C TYR A 279 0.16 6.36 11.84
N LYS A 280 -0.08 7.60 12.27
CA LYS A 280 0.45 8.20 13.50
C LYS A 280 1.98 8.22 13.57
N VAL A 281 2.62 8.65 12.51
CA VAL A 281 4.08 8.73 12.33
C VAL A 281 4.58 10.15 12.22
#